data_7e18124d3c1e47836465de7b992fbe74
#
_entry.id   7e18124d3c1e47836465de7b992fbe74
#
_cell.length_a   1.000
_cell.length_b   1.000
_cell.length_c   1.000
_cell.angle_alpha   90.00
_cell.angle_beta   90.00
_cell.angle_gamma   90.00
#
_symmetry.space_group_name_H-M   'P 1'
#
loop_
_entity.id
_entity.type
_entity.pdbx_description
1 polymer ?
#
loop_
_entity_poly.entity_id
_entity_poly.type
_entity_poly.pdbx_seq_one_letter_code
_entity_poly.pdbx_strand_id
1 'polypeptide(L)' 'MNKRQKWVRADKLQRGDQVQDAKGNIVTIKEVSQGIFPGSILITLQDADPDFVYLESDTKVFVE' A
#
# COMPACT_ATOMS: atom_id res chain seq x y z
N MET A 1 -6.02 9.13 18.80
CA MET A 1 -5.81 8.08 17.80
C MET A 1 -4.83 8.54 16.76
N ASN A 2 -3.81 7.77 16.54
CA ASN A 2 -2.71 8.23 15.68
C ASN A 2 -2.85 7.62 14.30
N LYS A 3 -3.25 8.45 13.35
CA LYS A 3 -3.18 8.10 11.96
C LYS A 3 -1.86 8.63 11.43
N ARG A 4 -1.27 7.92 10.49
CA ARG A 4 0.02 8.32 9.95
C ARG A 4 -0.09 9.59 9.11
N GLN A 5 -1.09 9.67 8.25
CA GLN A 5 -1.41 10.86 7.45
C GLN A 5 -0.17 11.49 6.83
N LYS A 6 0.59 10.68 6.10
CA LYS A 6 1.82 11.14 5.50
C LYS A 6 2.14 10.31 4.27
N TRP A 7 3.06 10.80 3.46
CA TRP A 7 3.58 10.06 2.32
C TRP A 7 4.63 9.08 2.80
N VAL A 8 4.50 7.84 2.37
CA VAL A 8 5.37 6.74 2.79
C VAL A 8 5.83 6.01 1.55
N ARG A 9 7.10 5.64 1.50
CA ARG A 9 7.59 4.81 0.42
C ARG A 9 6.89 3.46 0.46
N ALA A 10 6.66 2.87 -0.73
CA ALA A 10 5.98 1.59 -0.81
C ALA A 10 6.69 0.52 0.03
N ASP A 11 8.03 0.56 0.03
CA ASP A 11 8.79 -0.43 0.78
C ASP A 11 8.75 -0.23 2.29
N LYS A 12 8.12 0.85 2.75
CA LYS A 12 7.94 1.13 4.18
C LYS A 12 6.51 0.99 4.64
N LEU A 13 5.62 0.60 3.74
CA LEU A 13 4.23 0.36 4.10
C LEU A 13 4.13 -0.85 5.00
N GLN A 14 3.13 -0.85 5.86
CA GLN A 14 2.93 -1.89 6.85
C GLN A 14 1.52 -2.42 6.78
N ARG A 15 1.38 -3.67 7.19
CA ARG A 15 0.09 -4.31 7.36
C ARG A 15 -0.74 -3.46 8.30
N GLY A 16 -2.00 -3.22 7.92
CA GLY A 16 -2.89 -2.40 8.71
C GLY A 16 -2.93 -0.94 8.33
N ASP A 17 -1.96 -0.48 7.52
CA ASP A 17 -2.01 0.89 7.02
C ASP A 17 -3.22 1.07 6.11
N GLN A 18 -3.82 2.26 6.16
CA GLN A 18 -4.92 2.61 5.28
C GLN A 18 -4.43 3.58 4.23
N VAL A 19 -4.71 3.26 2.97
CA VAL A 19 -4.26 4.06 1.84
C VAL A 19 -5.44 4.30 0.91
N GLN A 20 -5.29 5.27 0.01
CA GLN A 20 -6.30 5.53 -1.01
C GLN A 20 -5.95 4.78 -2.29
N ASP A 21 -6.96 4.15 -2.90
CA ASP A 21 -6.76 3.55 -4.21
C ASP A 21 -6.95 4.61 -5.29
N ALA A 22 -6.86 4.19 -6.56
CA ALA A 22 -6.96 5.12 -7.69
C ALA A 22 -8.34 5.77 -7.80
N LYS A 23 -9.35 5.15 -7.20
CA LYS A 23 -10.73 5.69 -7.22
C LYS A 23 -11.01 6.58 -6.03
N GLY A 24 -10.04 6.76 -5.13
CA GLY A 24 -10.22 7.57 -3.95
C GLY A 24 -10.80 6.81 -2.76
N ASN A 25 -11.01 5.52 -2.88
CA ASN A 25 -11.50 4.72 -1.77
C ASN A 25 -10.39 4.42 -0.79
N ILE A 26 -10.74 4.40 0.50
CA ILE A 26 -9.77 4.03 1.53
C ILE A 26 -9.76 2.52 1.65
N VAL A 27 -8.58 1.93 1.51
CA VAL A 27 -8.42 0.49 1.61
C VAL A 27 -7.34 0.18 2.64
N THR A 28 -7.47 -0.97 3.29
CA THR A 28 -6.54 -1.40 4.32
C THR A 28 -5.54 -2.39 3.73
N ILE A 29 -4.28 -2.20 4.03
CA ILE A 29 -3.23 -3.10 3.58
C ILE A 29 -3.30 -4.37 4.40
N LYS A 30 -3.43 -5.49 3.72
CA LYS A 30 -3.49 -6.79 4.34
C LYS A 30 -2.10 -7.38 4.50
N GLU A 31 -1.24 -7.18 3.51
CA GLU A 31 0.09 -7.72 3.53
C GLU A 31 0.98 -6.95 2.56
N VAL A 32 2.27 -6.87 2.89
CA VAL A 32 3.28 -6.26 2.03
C VAL A 32 4.40 -7.28 1.85
N SER A 33 4.73 -7.55 0.60
CA SER A 33 5.78 -8.54 0.31
C SER A 33 6.57 -8.09 -0.91
N GLN A 34 7.65 -8.80 -1.21
CA GLN A 34 8.42 -8.50 -2.41
C GLN A 34 7.65 -8.91 -3.65
N GLY A 35 7.74 -8.08 -4.69
CA GLY A 35 7.13 -8.41 -5.96
C GLY A 35 7.99 -9.37 -6.77
N ILE A 36 7.51 -9.66 -7.97
CA ILE A 36 8.17 -10.61 -8.88
C ILE A 36 9.51 -10.05 -9.36
N PHE A 37 9.55 -8.74 -9.63
CA PHE A 37 10.76 -8.10 -10.18
C PHE A 37 11.54 -7.43 -9.06
N PRO A 38 12.89 -7.36 -9.20
CA PRO A 38 13.69 -6.63 -8.21
C PRO A 38 13.22 -5.18 -8.09
N GLY A 39 13.11 -4.72 -6.86
CA GLY A 39 12.66 -3.35 -6.61
C GLY A 39 11.17 -3.15 -6.66
N SER A 40 10.37 -4.19 -6.86
CA SER A 40 8.93 -4.08 -6.82
C SER A 40 8.39 -4.63 -5.51
N ILE A 41 7.23 -4.08 -5.11
CA ILE A 41 6.55 -4.46 -3.87
C ILE A 41 5.15 -4.91 -4.25
N LEU A 42 4.75 -6.06 -3.72
CA LEU A 42 3.39 -6.54 -3.87
C LEU A 42 2.61 -6.16 -2.62
N ILE A 43 1.55 -5.41 -2.81
CA ILE A 43 0.70 -4.98 -1.71
C ILE A 43 -0.65 -5.66 -1.88
N THR A 44 -1.03 -6.44 -0.88
CA THR A 44 -2.32 -7.11 -0.85
C THR A 44 -3.28 -6.25 -0.04
N LEU A 45 -4.46 -6.03 -0.58
CA LEU A 45 -5.46 -5.12 0.00
C LEU A 45 -6.63 -5.92 0.52
N GLN A 46 -7.24 -5.41 1.58
CA GLN A 46 -8.39 -6.04 2.21
C GLN A 46 -9.67 -5.50 1.59
N ASP A 47 -10.54 -6.41 1.18
CA ASP A 47 -11.88 -6.07 0.66
C ASP A 47 -11.83 -5.10 -0.52
N ALA A 48 -10.84 -5.25 -1.38
CA ALA A 48 -10.69 -4.40 -2.57
C ALA A 48 -10.73 -5.25 -3.84
N ASP A 49 -11.00 -4.59 -4.96
CA ASP A 49 -11.05 -5.25 -6.26
C ASP A 49 -10.37 -4.32 -7.28
N PRO A 50 -9.18 -4.65 -7.76
CA PRO A 50 -8.41 -5.85 -7.39
C PRO A 50 -7.88 -5.77 -5.96
N ASP A 51 -7.59 -6.91 -5.38
CA ASP A 51 -7.15 -6.98 -4.00
C ASP A 51 -5.64 -6.95 -3.86
N PHE A 52 -4.95 -6.55 -4.92
CA PHE A 52 -3.50 -6.41 -4.86
C PHE A 52 -3.05 -5.34 -5.84
N VAL A 53 -1.83 -4.85 -5.62
CA VAL A 53 -1.20 -3.90 -6.53
C VAL A 53 0.31 -4.08 -6.43
N TYR A 54 0.99 -3.92 -7.57
CA TYR A 54 2.44 -3.89 -7.60
C TYR A 54 2.89 -2.44 -7.70
N LEU A 55 3.84 -2.07 -6.87
CA LEU A 55 4.42 -0.73 -6.88
C LEU A 55 5.94 -0.85 -6.88
N GLU A 56 6.60 0.15 -7.43
CA GLU A 56 8.04 0.26 -7.26
C GLU A 56 8.33 0.63 -5.81
N SER A 57 9.43 0.13 -5.28
CA SER A 57 9.74 0.25 -3.86
C SER A 57 9.86 1.70 -3.40
N ASP A 58 10.26 2.61 -4.30
CA ASP A 58 10.44 4.02 -3.96
C ASP A 58 9.19 4.88 -4.27
N THR A 59 8.12 4.26 -4.73
CA THR A 59 6.87 4.98 -4.96
C THR A 59 6.33 5.51 -3.64
N LYS A 60 5.89 6.77 -3.66
CA LYS A 60 5.29 7.39 -2.46
C LYS A 60 3.79 7.15 -2.45
N VAL A 61 3.29 6.72 -1.32
CA VAL A 61 1.88 6.41 -1.12
C VAL A 61 1.39 7.20 0.08
N PHE A 62 0.24 7.82 -0.05
CA PHE A 62 -0.32 8.57 1.08
C PHE A 62 -1.03 7.61 2.03
N VAL A 63 -0.63 7.62 3.28
CA VAL A 63 -1.20 6.78 4.34
C VAL A 63 -2.10 7.64 5.20
N GLU A 64 -3.34 7.19 5.36
CA GLU A 64 -4.33 7.88 6.18
C GLU A 64 -4.01 7.84 7.66
#